data_a22d495cf4ef9c6d8ff18a108df081b1
#
_entry.id   a22d495cf4ef9c6d8ff18a108df081b1
#
_cell.length_a   1.000
_cell.length_b   1.000
_cell.length_c   1.000
_cell.angle_alpha   90.00
_cell.angle_beta   90.00
_cell.angle_gamma   90.00
#
_symmetry.space_group_name_H-M   'P 1'
#
loop_
_entity.id
_entity.type
_entity.pdbx_description
1 polymer ?
#
loop_
_entity_poly.entity_id
_entity_poly.type
_entity_poly.pdbx_seq_one_letter_code
_entity_poly.pdbx_strand_id
1 'polypeptide(L)'
;MKKLLFFFGILISLSGFSQITNSSVTGIIRNKSGEVLPGATIKLTLSSVGVKYVSSADKNGIFHIYNANVGGPYTIYVTSVGHKDYEKKDITLSLGDNNVDILLEESNTQLKDVVVKATKNN
;
A
#
# COMPACT_ATOMS: atom_id res chain seq x y z
N MET A 1 -2.75 57.05 -5.70
CA MET A 1 -1.54 56.33 -5.35
C MET A 1 -1.72 55.45 -4.15
N LYS A 2 -2.37 55.93 -3.09
CA LYS A 2 -2.60 55.09 -1.93
C LYS A 2 -3.46 53.87 -2.27
N LYS A 3 -4.41 54.03 -3.18
CA LYS A 3 -5.25 52.91 -3.57
C LYS A 3 -4.49 51.85 -4.31
N LEU A 4 -3.48 52.24 -5.06
CA LEU A 4 -2.69 51.28 -5.78
C LEU A 4 -1.87 50.41 -4.85
N LEU A 5 -1.29 50.99 -3.83
CA LEU A 5 -0.53 50.22 -2.85
C LEU A 5 -1.41 49.29 -2.07
N PHE A 6 -2.60 49.67 -1.75
CA PHE A 6 -3.55 48.83 -1.04
C PHE A 6 -3.94 47.63 -1.90
N PHE A 7 -4.15 47.87 -3.18
CA PHE A 7 -4.49 46.81 -4.12
C PHE A 7 -3.35 45.80 -4.27
N PHE A 8 -2.13 46.30 -4.26
CA PHE A 8 -0.98 45.45 -4.36
C PHE A 8 -0.82 44.53 -3.15
N GLY A 9 -1.13 45.08 -1.97
CA GLY A 9 -1.09 44.29 -0.73
C GLY A 9 -2.10 43.15 -0.73
N ILE A 10 -3.28 43.40 -1.30
CA ILE A 10 -4.30 42.36 -1.38
C ILE A 10 -3.87 41.24 -2.30
N LEU A 11 -3.19 41.57 -3.40
CA LEU A 11 -2.72 40.53 -4.31
C LEU A 11 -1.70 39.63 -3.68
N ILE A 12 -0.84 40.16 -2.83
CA ILE A 12 0.16 39.34 -2.17
C ILE A 12 -0.51 38.38 -1.18
N SER A 13 -1.56 38.82 -0.55
CA SER A 13 -2.23 37.97 0.44
C SER A 13 -3.00 36.83 -0.19
N LEU A 14 -3.14 36.81 -1.50
CA LEU A 14 -3.81 35.72 -2.18
C LEU A 14 -2.87 34.58 -2.58
N SER A 15 -1.59 34.69 -2.24
CA SER A 15 -0.70 33.57 -2.53
C SER A 15 -1.13 32.39 -1.68
N GLY A 16 -1.73 31.42 -2.32
CA GLY A 16 -2.32 30.30 -1.63
C GLY A 16 -1.28 29.35 -1.08
N PHE A 17 -1.71 28.60 -0.09
CA PHE A 17 -0.88 27.54 0.45
C PHE A 17 -1.13 26.27 -0.31
N SER A 18 -0.07 25.54 -0.58
CA SER A 18 -0.19 24.21 -1.13
C SER A 18 -0.63 23.28 0.00
N GLN A 19 -1.72 22.58 -0.19
CA GLN A 19 -2.21 21.64 0.80
C GLN A 19 -2.00 20.22 0.32
N ILE A 20 -1.66 19.35 1.26
CA ILE A 20 -1.56 17.94 0.95
C ILE A 20 -2.96 17.37 0.96
N THR A 21 -3.37 16.82 -0.16
CA THR A 21 -4.71 16.26 -0.29
C THR A 21 -4.68 14.76 -0.57
N ASN A 22 -3.50 14.18 -0.63
CA ASN A 22 -3.34 12.77 -0.94
C ASN A 22 -2.75 12.01 0.23
N SER A 23 -2.92 10.70 0.17
CA SER A 23 -2.31 9.78 1.11
C SER A 23 -1.19 9.02 0.43
N SER A 24 -0.24 8.54 1.21
CA SER A 24 0.72 7.56 0.76
C SER A 24 0.72 6.40 1.72
N VAL A 25 1.11 5.22 1.22
CA VAL A 25 1.19 4.01 2.04
C VAL A 25 2.59 3.43 1.88
N THR A 26 3.20 3.13 3.00
CA THR A 26 4.52 2.52 3.04
C THR A 26 4.47 1.39 4.04
N GLY A 27 5.18 0.31 3.76
CA GLY A 27 5.26 -0.77 4.71
C GLY A 27 6.33 -1.76 4.34
N ILE A 28 6.55 -2.71 5.23
CA ILE A 28 7.52 -3.77 5.03
C ILE A 28 6.77 -5.08 5.00
N ILE A 29 7.13 -5.93 4.04
CA ILE A 29 6.56 -7.27 3.91
C ILE A 29 7.57 -8.26 4.48
N ARG A 30 7.15 -9.03 5.48
CA ARG A 30 7.99 -10.06 6.11
C ARG A 30 7.23 -11.36 6.21
N ASN A 31 7.98 -12.45 6.37
CA ASN A 31 7.35 -13.71 6.75
C ASN A 31 7.40 -13.86 8.26
N LYS A 32 6.87 -14.97 8.76
CA LYS A 32 6.79 -15.17 10.21
C LYS A 32 8.15 -15.37 10.85
N SER A 33 9.16 -15.73 10.07
CA SER A 33 10.52 -15.83 10.58
C SER A 33 11.20 -14.47 10.69
N GLY A 34 10.57 -13.41 10.23
CA GLY A 34 11.13 -12.07 10.29
C GLY A 34 11.92 -11.67 9.05
N GLU A 35 12.00 -12.53 8.06
CA GLU A 35 12.73 -12.21 6.83
C GLU A 35 11.90 -11.30 5.96
N VAL A 36 12.55 -10.32 5.32
CA VAL A 36 11.85 -9.45 4.38
C VAL A 36 11.63 -10.20 3.08
N LEU A 37 10.56 -9.84 2.37
CA LEU A 37 10.14 -10.53 1.16
C LEU A 37 10.21 -9.62 -0.05
N PRO A 38 11.36 -9.53 -0.71
CA PRO A 38 11.46 -8.70 -1.91
C PRO A 38 10.57 -9.24 -3.01
N GLY A 39 10.06 -8.35 -3.83
CA GLY A 39 9.28 -8.77 -4.99
C GLY A 39 7.84 -9.10 -4.71
N ALA A 40 7.39 -9.00 -3.45
CA ALA A 40 5.97 -9.20 -3.16
C ALA A 40 5.14 -8.15 -3.90
N THR A 41 3.95 -8.54 -4.32
CA THR A 41 3.03 -7.65 -5.03
C THR A 41 1.97 -7.17 -4.05
N ILE A 42 1.75 -5.86 -4.01
CA ILE A 42 0.78 -5.24 -3.13
C ILE A 42 -0.29 -4.56 -3.99
N LYS A 43 -1.54 -4.89 -3.74
CA LYS A 43 -2.67 -4.28 -4.43
C LYS A 43 -3.56 -3.63 -3.40
N LEU A 44 -3.83 -2.36 -3.57
CA LEU A 44 -4.68 -1.61 -2.67
C LEU A 44 -5.91 -1.17 -3.45
N THR A 45 -7.09 -1.57 -3.02
CA THR A 45 -8.33 -1.30 -3.73
C THR A 45 -9.26 -0.47 -2.87
N LEU A 46 -9.76 0.63 -3.44
CA LEU A 46 -10.79 1.42 -2.78
C LEU A 46 -12.13 0.77 -3.08
N SER A 47 -12.72 0.17 -2.07
CA SER A 47 -13.85 -0.74 -2.27
C SER A 47 -15.08 -0.08 -2.88
N SER A 48 -15.32 1.17 -2.54
CA SER A 48 -16.54 1.84 -2.97
C SER A 48 -16.56 2.14 -4.45
N VAL A 49 -15.42 2.42 -5.07
CA VAL A 49 -15.36 2.82 -6.48
C VAL A 49 -14.46 1.94 -7.33
N GLY A 50 -13.79 0.98 -6.72
CA GLY A 50 -12.97 0.05 -7.50
C GLY A 50 -11.63 0.58 -7.96
N VAL A 51 -11.19 1.73 -7.46
CA VAL A 51 -9.87 2.28 -7.82
C VAL A 51 -8.81 1.38 -7.22
N LYS A 52 -7.79 1.04 -8.01
CA LYS A 52 -6.73 0.14 -7.59
C LYS A 52 -5.37 0.79 -7.72
N TYR A 53 -4.53 0.51 -6.74
CA TYR A 53 -3.13 0.92 -6.75
C TYR A 53 -2.29 -0.34 -6.60
N VAL A 54 -1.25 -0.48 -7.41
CA VAL A 54 -0.39 -1.66 -7.38
C VAL A 54 1.04 -1.23 -7.15
N SER A 55 1.74 -1.98 -6.33
CA SER A 55 3.15 -1.72 -6.02
C SER A 55 3.87 -3.04 -5.80
N SER A 56 5.18 -3.00 -5.77
CA SER A 56 6.01 -4.16 -5.48
C SER A 56 6.97 -3.82 -4.36
N ALA A 57 7.31 -4.83 -3.56
CA ALA A 57 8.31 -4.65 -2.51
C ALA A 57 9.71 -4.63 -3.13
N ASP A 58 10.55 -3.74 -2.65
CA ASP A 58 11.91 -3.62 -3.14
C ASP A 58 12.83 -4.68 -2.49
N LYS A 59 14.13 -4.56 -2.70
CA LYS A 59 15.08 -5.54 -2.18
C LYS A 59 15.09 -5.62 -0.66
N ASN A 60 14.57 -4.62 0.01
CA ASN A 60 14.47 -4.60 1.47
C ASN A 60 13.08 -5.00 1.95
N GLY A 61 12.21 -5.43 1.06
CA GLY A 61 10.85 -5.79 1.41
C GLY A 61 9.93 -4.60 1.62
N ILE A 62 10.35 -3.41 1.24
CA ILE A 62 9.60 -2.18 1.48
C ILE A 62 8.82 -1.82 0.24
N PHE A 63 7.55 -1.50 0.40
CA PHE A 63 6.71 -1.03 -0.70
C PHE A 63 6.24 0.38 -0.43
N HIS A 64 5.93 1.10 -1.51
CA HIS A 64 5.39 2.45 -1.46
C HIS A 64 4.23 2.57 -2.42
N ILE A 65 3.17 3.20 -1.99
CA ILE A 65 2.06 3.59 -2.85
C ILE A 65 1.86 5.08 -2.65
N TYR A 66 1.96 5.84 -3.74
CA TYR A 66 1.86 7.30 -3.67
C TYR A 66 0.55 7.77 -4.26
N ASN A 67 0.11 8.93 -3.80
CA ASN A 67 -1.06 9.61 -4.37
C ASN A 67 -2.34 8.82 -4.30
N ALA A 68 -2.54 8.09 -3.21
CA ALA A 68 -3.80 7.41 -2.98
C ALA A 68 -4.81 8.41 -2.44
N ASN A 69 -6.09 8.14 -2.67
CA ASN A 69 -7.13 9.01 -2.14
C ASN A 69 -7.29 8.82 -0.65
N VAL A 70 -7.48 9.91 0.07
CA VAL A 70 -7.74 9.84 1.51
C VAL A 70 -9.08 9.18 1.74
N GLY A 71 -9.19 8.44 2.81
CA GLY A 71 -10.44 7.80 3.20
C GLY A 71 -10.39 6.31 3.02
N GLY A 72 -11.49 5.74 2.63
CA GLY A 72 -11.64 4.30 2.49
C GLY A 72 -13.11 3.95 2.36
N PRO A 73 -13.45 2.70 2.61
CA PRO A 73 -12.58 1.62 3.06
C PRO A 73 -11.73 1.04 1.92
N TYR A 74 -10.50 0.76 2.23
CA TYR A 74 -9.61 0.09 1.30
C TYR A 74 -9.41 -1.36 1.71
N THR A 75 -9.12 -2.19 0.72
CA THR A 75 -8.67 -3.57 0.93
C THR A 75 -7.26 -3.68 0.39
N ILE A 76 -6.35 -4.22 1.21
CA ILE A 76 -5.01 -4.48 0.75
C ILE A 76 -4.86 -5.98 0.52
N TYR A 77 -4.26 -6.32 -0.60
CA TYR A 77 -4.07 -7.70 -1.00
C TYR A 77 -2.60 -7.87 -1.37
N VAL A 78 -1.95 -8.86 -0.78
CA VAL A 78 -0.52 -9.06 -0.97
C VAL A 78 -0.27 -10.49 -1.37
N THR A 79 0.57 -10.68 -2.38
CA THR A 79 0.99 -11.99 -2.82
C THR A 79 2.50 -12.05 -2.91
N SER A 80 3.06 -13.21 -2.61
CA SER A 80 4.49 -13.46 -2.73
C SER A 80 4.71 -14.93 -3.02
N VAL A 81 5.72 -15.22 -3.81
CA VAL A 81 6.02 -16.60 -4.17
C VAL A 81 6.33 -17.42 -2.91
N GLY A 82 5.72 -18.58 -2.79
CA GLY A 82 5.94 -19.45 -1.66
C GLY A 82 5.20 -19.07 -0.39
N HIS A 83 4.32 -18.09 -0.46
CA HIS A 83 3.58 -17.62 0.69
C HIS A 83 2.09 -17.60 0.40
N LYS A 84 1.30 -17.69 1.45
CA LYS A 84 -0.16 -17.60 1.31
C LYS A 84 -0.54 -16.15 1.01
N ASP A 85 -1.61 -15.99 0.25
CA ASP A 85 -2.13 -14.68 -0.03
C ASP A 85 -2.61 -14.01 1.25
N TYR A 86 -2.47 -12.71 1.30
CA TYR A 86 -2.86 -11.91 2.45
C TYR A 86 -3.90 -10.90 2.02
N GLU A 87 -4.94 -10.76 2.81
CA GLU A 87 -5.99 -9.77 2.55
C GLU A 87 -6.40 -9.12 3.85
N LYS A 88 -6.50 -7.81 3.83
CA LYS A 88 -7.01 -7.07 4.97
C LYS A 88 -7.96 -6.00 4.46
N LYS A 89 -9.17 -6.00 5.02
CA LYS A 89 -10.23 -5.08 4.61
C LYS A 89 -10.39 -3.95 5.60
N ASP A 90 -11.18 -2.97 5.20
CA ASP A 90 -11.60 -1.87 6.08
C ASP A 90 -10.43 -1.02 6.57
N ILE A 91 -9.52 -0.73 5.65
CA ILE A 91 -8.40 0.15 5.95
C ILE A 91 -8.78 1.57 5.58
N THR A 92 -8.54 2.49 6.50
CA THR A 92 -8.77 3.92 6.25
C THR A 92 -7.42 4.61 6.13
N LEU A 93 -7.26 5.39 5.07
CA LEU A 93 -6.03 6.16 4.87
C LEU A 93 -6.22 7.59 5.33
N SER A 94 -5.30 8.02 6.17
CA SER A 94 -5.25 9.39 6.63
C SER A 94 -4.44 10.24 5.67
N LEU A 95 -4.63 11.54 5.76
CA LEU A 95 -3.85 12.47 4.97
C LEU A 95 -2.36 12.29 5.29
N GLY A 96 -1.53 12.29 4.27
CA GLY A 96 -0.09 12.12 4.45
C GLY A 96 0.33 10.65 4.43
N ASP A 97 1.31 10.30 5.23
CA ASP A 97 1.91 8.97 5.19
C ASP A 97 1.19 8.01 6.11
N ASN A 98 0.95 6.81 5.62
CA ASN A 98 0.35 5.72 6.37
C ASN A 98 1.29 4.54 6.35
N ASN A 99 1.49 3.90 7.49
CA ASN A 99 2.37 2.74 7.58
C ASN A 99 1.55 1.48 7.75
N VAL A 100 1.76 0.51 6.87
CA VAL A 100 1.04 -0.75 6.89
C VAL A 100 2.06 -1.88 6.73
N ASP A 101 2.51 -2.43 7.84
CA ASP A 101 3.44 -3.55 7.81
C ASP A 101 2.66 -4.85 7.69
N ILE A 102 3.19 -5.79 6.92
CA ILE A 102 2.47 -7.00 6.57
C ILE A 102 3.32 -8.21 6.87
N LEU A 103 2.68 -9.22 7.47
CA LEU A 103 3.33 -10.47 7.80
C LEU A 103 2.64 -11.57 7.00
N LEU A 104 3.40 -12.27 6.17
CA LEU A 104 2.87 -13.34 5.34
C LEU A 104 3.22 -14.69 5.93
N GLU A 105 2.30 -15.63 5.75
CA GLU A 105 2.52 -17.01 6.16
C GLU A 105 3.07 -17.79 4.99
N GLU A 106 3.94 -18.72 5.26
CA GLU A 106 4.46 -19.59 4.22
C GLU A 106 3.38 -20.54 3.75
N SER A 107 3.44 -20.86 2.46
CA SER A 107 2.47 -21.76 1.89
C SER A 107 2.96 -23.19 2.03
N ASN A 108 2.11 -24.05 2.60
CA ASN A 108 2.46 -25.46 2.72
C ASN A 108 1.92 -26.29 1.57
N THR A 109 1.22 -25.67 0.67
CA THR A 109 0.60 -26.40 -0.41
C THR A 109 1.60 -27.10 -1.28
N GLN A 110 2.72 -26.46 -1.49
CA GLN A 110 3.74 -27.07 -2.32
C GLN A 110 4.27 -28.35 -1.75
N LEU A 111 4.44 -28.40 -0.46
CA LEU A 111 4.95 -29.59 0.16
C LEU A 111 4.00 -30.73 0.02
N LYS A 112 2.73 -30.47 0.12
CA LYS A 112 1.78 -31.52 -0.04
C LYS A 112 1.75 -32.06 -1.42
N ASP A 113 1.85 -31.20 -2.37
CA ASP A 113 1.81 -31.65 -3.74
C ASP A 113 2.94 -32.57 -4.04
N VAL A 114 4.07 -32.29 -3.51
CA VAL A 114 5.21 -33.12 -3.76
C VAL A 114 5.04 -34.47 -3.14
N VAL A 115 4.51 -34.50 -1.97
CA VAL A 115 4.41 -35.72 -1.28
C VAL A 115 3.41 -36.64 -1.86
N VAL A 116 2.34 -36.10 -2.23
CA VAL A 116 1.29 -36.89 -2.59
C VAL A 116 1.38 -37.56 -3.79
N LYS A 117 1.93 -37.13 -4.52
CA LYS A 117 1.98 -37.76 -5.66
C LYS A 117 2.51 -38.97 -5.57
N ALA A 118 2.82 -39.06 -4.85
CA ALA A 118 3.43 -40.18 -4.79
C ALA A 118 2.65 -41.19 -4.38
N THR A 119 2.26 -41.21 -4.23
CA THR A 119 1.86 -41.85 -3.95
C THR A 119 1.07 -42.39 -4.24
N LYS A 120 0.92 -42.64 -4.38
CA LYS A 120 0.56 -43.03 -4.79
C LYS A 120 0.49 -43.73 -5.14
N ASN A 121 0.47 -44.08 -4.83
CA ASN A 121 0.63 -44.65 -5.19
C ASN A 121 0.58 -45.29 -5.36
N ASN A 122 0.47 -45.52 -5.06
CA ASN A 122 0.64 -45.86 -5.34
C ASN A 122 0.59 -46.09 -5.69
#